data_b3f52d235cdf6bc1bcd57899de53a04a
#
_entry.id   b3f52d235cdf6bc1bcd57899de53a04a
#
_cell.length_a   1.000
_cell.length_b   1.000
_cell.length_c   1.000
_cell.angle_alpha   90.00
_cell.angle_beta   90.00
_cell.angle_gamma   90.00
#
_symmetry.space_group_name_H-M   'P 1'
#
loop_
_entity.id
_entity.type
_entity.pdbx_description
1 polymer ?
#
loop_
_entity_poly.entity_id
_entity_poly.type
_entity_poly.pdbx_seq_one_letter_code
_entity_poly.pdbx_strand_id
1 'polypeptide(L)'
;MFFSPETSSAVMDCEPAVVYDILTDYNSYCEWMPLVSTSRLLAEEGDLAIAELSVSLGEGETMALECIHDRNRMVLSRAIGGSLPVEKLQWDIEPEGSGRCKVTLAMHPEERWQNFLPSHRKFLNPAACLAGLKRQTSLFDEGISACGPGAELVFQIRETPDGLLATYLGKQYKLTPAEEAKA
;
A
#
# COMPACT_ATOMS: atom_id res chain seq x y z
N MET A 1 -29.71 -8.04 4.98
CA MET A 1 -29.29 -8.28 3.59
C MET A 1 -27.78 -8.21 3.60
N PHE A 2 -27.08 -9.31 3.42
CA PHE A 2 -25.61 -9.29 3.39
C PHE A 2 -25.16 -8.77 2.03
N PHE A 3 -24.36 -7.71 2.02
CA PHE A 3 -23.75 -7.23 0.80
C PHE A 3 -22.58 -8.12 0.45
N SER A 4 -22.56 -8.58 -0.79
CA SER A 4 -21.39 -9.28 -1.31
C SER A 4 -20.21 -8.30 -1.39
N PRO A 5 -18.99 -8.74 -1.04
CA PRO A 5 -17.81 -7.89 -1.21
C PRO A 5 -17.59 -7.54 -2.68
N GLU A 6 -17.14 -6.34 -2.93
CA GLU A 6 -16.58 -5.95 -4.22
C GLU A 6 -15.18 -6.59 -4.32
N THR A 7 -14.97 -7.44 -5.30
CA THR A 7 -13.72 -8.22 -5.43
C THR A 7 -13.11 -8.04 -6.81
N SER A 8 -11.81 -7.91 -6.86
CA SER A 8 -11.03 -7.93 -8.09
C SER A 8 -9.69 -8.62 -7.87
N SER A 9 -9.08 -9.12 -8.94
CA SER A 9 -7.75 -9.76 -8.90
C SER A 9 -6.86 -9.26 -10.01
N ALA A 10 -5.56 -9.23 -9.76
CA ALA A 10 -4.56 -8.90 -10.77
C ALA A 10 -3.28 -9.72 -10.55
N VAL A 11 -2.55 -9.98 -11.63
CA VAL A 11 -1.23 -10.59 -11.56
C VAL A 11 -0.18 -9.49 -11.51
N MET A 12 0.75 -9.64 -10.55
CA MET A 12 1.91 -8.80 -10.35
C MET A 12 3.15 -9.54 -10.82
N ASP A 13 4.02 -8.88 -11.56
CA ASP A 13 5.28 -9.44 -12.07
C ASP A 13 6.41 -9.26 -11.03
N CYS A 14 6.15 -9.69 -9.79
CA CYS A 14 7.08 -9.65 -8.67
C CYS A 14 6.77 -10.75 -7.65
N GLU A 15 7.71 -11.01 -6.75
CA GLU A 15 7.53 -11.97 -5.67
C GLU A 15 6.48 -11.50 -4.63
N PRO A 16 5.76 -12.41 -3.97
CA PRO A 16 4.78 -12.09 -2.92
C PRO A 16 5.31 -11.16 -1.82
N ALA A 17 6.60 -11.26 -1.50
CA ALA A 17 7.23 -10.43 -0.48
C ALA A 17 7.23 -8.93 -0.86
N VAL A 18 7.41 -8.61 -2.14
CA VAL A 18 7.39 -7.22 -2.63
C VAL A 18 5.99 -6.61 -2.45
N VAL A 19 4.96 -7.36 -2.82
CA VAL A 19 3.56 -6.94 -2.62
C VAL A 19 3.26 -6.74 -1.14
N TYR A 20 3.65 -7.72 -0.32
CA TYR A 20 3.44 -7.65 1.13
C TYR A 20 4.11 -6.42 1.74
N ASP A 21 5.36 -6.15 1.38
CA ASP A 21 6.10 -4.99 1.86
C ASP A 21 5.40 -3.66 1.50
N ILE A 22 4.83 -3.55 0.28
CA ILE A 22 4.05 -2.36 -0.12
C ILE A 22 2.75 -2.25 0.67
N LEU A 23 2.04 -3.37 0.86
CA LEU A 23 0.77 -3.40 1.58
C LEU A 23 0.91 -3.15 3.09
N THR A 24 2.08 -3.36 3.65
CA THR A 24 2.36 -3.10 5.08
C THR A 24 3.08 -1.77 5.32
N ASP A 25 3.46 -1.05 4.27
CA ASP A 25 3.95 0.33 4.38
C ASP A 25 2.78 1.34 4.39
N TYR A 26 2.13 1.44 5.54
CA TYR A 26 0.96 2.30 5.73
C TYR A 26 1.25 3.80 5.57
N ASN A 27 2.51 4.22 5.62
CA ASN A 27 2.87 5.62 5.43
C ASN A 27 2.83 6.04 3.95
N SER A 28 2.89 5.08 3.03
CA SER A 28 3.01 5.32 1.59
C SER A 28 1.72 5.03 0.80
N TYR A 29 0.60 4.72 1.45
CA TYR A 29 -0.67 4.45 0.75
C TYR A 29 -1.15 5.63 -0.10
N CYS A 30 -0.87 6.86 0.30
CA CYS A 30 -1.19 8.05 -0.48
C CYS A 30 -0.44 8.15 -1.82
N GLU A 31 0.62 7.37 -2.02
CA GLU A 31 1.40 7.38 -3.25
C GLU A 31 0.78 6.51 -4.35
N TRP A 32 0.06 5.45 -3.96
CA TRP A 32 -0.42 4.46 -4.92
C TRP A 32 -1.92 4.14 -4.80
N MET A 33 -2.52 4.25 -3.62
CA MET A 33 -3.93 3.92 -3.42
C MET A 33 -4.82 5.07 -3.88
N PRO A 34 -5.78 4.83 -4.81
CA PRO A 34 -6.63 5.89 -5.34
C PRO A 34 -7.41 6.64 -4.25
N LEU A 35 -7.49 7.96 -4.40
CA LEU A 35 -8.23 8.87 -3.53
C LEU A 35 -7.67 8.99 -2.10
N VAL A 36 -6.67 8.22 -1.69
CA VAL A 36 -5.99 8.43 -0.42
C VAL A 36 -5.10 9.67 -0.53
N SER A 37 -5.38 10.67 0.29
CA SER A 37 -4.64 11.94 0.31
C SER A 37 -3.50 11.95 1.34
N THR A 38 -3.72 11.29 2.46
CA THR A 38 -2.70 11.06 3.49
C THR A 38 -2.86 9.68 4.10
N SER A 39 -1.76 9.12 4.54
CA SER A 39 -1.74 7.83 5.22
C SER A 39 -0.64 7.80 6.26
N ARG A 40 -0.87 7.14 7.38
CA ARG A 40 0.14 7.02 8.43
C ARG A 40 -0.06 5.77 9.28
N LEU A 41 1.03 5.17 9.68
CA LEU A 41 1.08 4.17 10.74
C LEU A 41 0.95 4.88 12.10
N LEU A 42 0.02 4.45 12.94
CA LEU A 42 -0.19 4.98 14.29
C LEU A 42 0.50 4.12 15.35
N ALA A 43 0.42 2.79 15.21
CA ALA A 43 1.02 1.82 16.11
C ALA A 43 1.27 0.50 15.38
N GLU A 44 2.26 -0.25 15.85
CA GLU A 44 2.58 -1.58 15.33
C GLU A 44 3.11 -2.47 16.45
N GLU A 45 2.60 -3.71 16.53
CA GLU A 45 3.07 -4.72 17.46
C GLU A 45 2.92 -6.12 16.82
N GLY A 46 4.05 -6.76 16.47
CA GLY A 46 4.07 -8.05 15.81
C GLY A 46 3.34 -8.04 14.46
N ASP A 47 2.30 -8.87 14.34
CA ASP A 47 1.48 -8.96 13.13
C ASP A 47 0.24 -8.04 13.15
N LEU A 48 0.19 -7.11 14.09
CA LEU A 48 -0.89 -6.15 14.26
C LEU A 48 -0.39 -4.72 14.04
N ALA A 49 -1.11 -3.95 13.24
CA ALA A 49 -0.86 -2.53 13.05
C ALA A 49 -2.16 -1.71 13.15
N ILE A 50 -2.02 -0.46 13.58
CA ILE A 50 -3.09 0.54 13.51
C ILE A 50 -2.65 1.62 12.54
N ALA A 51 -3.44 1.86 11.52
CA ALA A 51 -3.18 2.86 10.49
C ALA A 51 -4.34 3.85 10.37
N GLU A 52 -4.05 5.05 9.90
CA GLU A 52 -5.04 6.06 9.55
C GLU A 52 -4.88 6.46 8.09
N LEU A 53 -5.99 6.49 7.37
CA LEU A 53 -6.08 6.97 5.99
C LEU A 53 -7.02 8.17 5.93
N SER A 54 -6.63 9.22 5.21
CA SER A 54 -7.53 10.30 4.80
C SER A 54 -7.82 10.18 3.32
N VAL A 55 -9.08 10.36 2.96
CA VAL A 55 -9.57 10.16 1.59
C VAL A 55 -10.12 11.45 1.04
N SER A 56 -9.76 11.79 -0.19
CA SER A 56 -10.24 12.99 -0.90
C SER A 56 -11.65 12.78 -1.46
N LEU A 57 -12.63 12.66 -0.58
CA LEU A 57 -14.05 12.58 -0.91
C LEU A 57 -14.77 13.72 -0.19
N GLY A 58 -15.18 14.73 -0.96
CA GLY A 58 -15.92 15.88 -0.40
C GLY A 58 -15.09 16.69 0.60
N GLU A 59 -15.51 16.76 1.86
CA GLU A 59 -14.85 17.54 2.92
C GLU A 59 -13.60 16.88 3.53
N GLY A 60 -13.18 15.74 2.98
CA GLY A 60 -12.07 14.95 3.51
C GLY A 60 -12.56 13.99 4.59
N GLU A 61 -12.57 12.72 4.27
CA GLU A 61 -13.01 11.67 5.19
C GLU A 61 -11.80 10.90 5.70
N THR A 62 -11.85 10.49 6.96
CA THR A 62 -10.80 9.71 7.61
C THR A 62 -11.30 8.32 7.98
N MET A 63 -10.39 7.37 8.01
CA MET A 63 -10.64 6.01 8.42
C MET A 63 -9.47 5.50 9.25
N ALA A 64 -9.77 5.01 10.44
CA ALA A 64 -8.80 4.26 11.25
C ALA A 64 -8.98 2.77 11.02
N LEU A 65 -7.89 2.08 10.78
CA LEU A 65 -7.84 0.66 10.44
C LEU A 65 -7.03 -0.11 11.47
N GLU A 66 -7.58 -1.21 11.95
CA GLU A 66 -6.84 -2.30 12.57
C GLU A 66 -6.41 -3.27 11.47
N CYS A 67 -5.11 -3.50 11.35
CA CYS A 67 -4.52 -4.31 10.30
C CYS A 67 -3.87 -5.56 10.88
N ILE A 68 -4.22 -6.71 10.36
CA ILE A 68 -3.68 -8.02 10.75
C ILE A 68 -2.92 -8.59 9.56
N HIS A 69 -1.71 -9.07 9.81
CA HIS A 69 -0.81 -9.56 8.78
C HIS A 69 -0.63 -11.07 8.87
N ASP A 70 -0.70 -11.75 7.74
CA ASP A 70 -0.11 -13.08 7.51
C ASP A 70 0.98 -12.91 6.45
N ARG A 71 2.24 -12.99 6.87
CA ARG A 71 3.40 -12.58 6.08
C ARG A 71 3.42 -13.22 4.70
N ASN A 72 3.53 -12.36 3.67
CA ASN A 72 3.55 -12.72 2.25
C ASN A 72 2.28 -13.44 1.73
N ARG A 73 1.20 -13.47 2.50
CA ARG A 73 -0.03 -14.16 2.16
C ARG A 73 -1.27 -13.29 2.24
N MET A 74 -1.37 -12.48 3.29
CA MET A 74 -2.60 -11.71 3.52
C MET A 74 -2.32 -10.44 4.32
N VAL A 75 -3.04 -9.38 3.99
CA VAL A 75 -3.22 -8.20 4.83
C VAL A 75 -4.71 -7.95 4.98
N LEU A 76 -5.21 -8.05 6.22
CA LEU A 76 -6.59 -7.81 6.56
C LEU A 76 -6.69 -6.50 7.34
N SER A 77 -7.45 -5.54 6.82
CA SER A 77 -7.69 -4.24 7.47
C SER A 77 -9.16 -4.10 7.81
N ARG A 78 -9.46 -3.86 9.10
CA ARG A 78 -10.81 -3.59 9.61
C ARG A 78 -10.95 -2.13 9.98
N ALA A 79 -12.04 -1.51 9.60
CA ALA A 79 -12.37 -0.17 10.09
C ALA A 79 -12.73 -0.22 11.58
N ILE A 80 -11.98 0.53 12.40
CA ILE A 80 -12.24 0.69 13.83
C ILE A 80 -12.77 2.08 14.17
N GLY A 81 -12.79 2.98 13.18
CA GLY A 81 -13.35 4.34 13.31
C GLY A 81 -13.29 5.07 11.98
N GLY A 82 -14.04 6.17 11.90
CA GLY A 82 -14.08 7.02 10.72
C GLY A 82 -15.44 7.12 10.06
N SER A 83 -15.50 7.79 8.92
CA SER A 83 -16.71 8.14 8.19
C SER A 83 -16.91 7.36 6.90
N LEU A 84 -15.91 6.56 6.47
CA LEU A 84 -16.01 5.79 5.24
C LEU A 84 -16.86 4.52 5.41
N PRO A 85 -17.64 4.15 4.38
CA PRO A 85 -18.56 3.01 4.43
C PRO A 85 -17.88 1.67 4.16
N VAL A 86 -16.66 1.48 4.71
CA VAL A 86 -15.88 0.26 4.57
C VAL A 86 -15.81 -0.42 5.91
N GLU A 87 -16.25 -1.66 5.99
CA GLU A 87 -16.09 -2.50 7.16
C GLU A 87 -14.70 -3.18 7.16
N LYS A 88 -14.31 -3.70 5.99
CA LYS A 88 -13.11 -4.51 5.88
C LYS A 88 -12.51 -4.45 4.47
N LEU A 89 -11.18 -4.42 4.41
CA LEU A 89 -10.36 -4.63 3.22
C LEU A 89 -9.52 -5.89 3.42
N GLN A 90 -9.56 -6.82 2.48
CA GLN A 90 -8.75 -8.04 2.54
C GLN A 90 -7.93 -8.17 1.26
N TRP A 91 -6.64 -8.23 1.42
CA TRP A 91 -5.67 -8.49 0.38
C TRP A 91 -5.14 -9.91 0.53
N ASP A 92 -5.37 -10.75 -0.45
CA ASP A 92 -4.83 -12.10 -0.51
C ASP A 92 -3.73 -12.14 -1.57
N ILE A 93 -2.57 -12.73 -1.24
CA ILE A 93 -1.38 -12.82 -2.08
C ILE A 93 -1.08 -14.29 -2.31
N GLU A 94 -1.20 -14.75 -3.55
CA GLU A 94 -0.97 -16.13 -3.96
C GLU A 94 0.23 -16.20 -4.92
N PRO A 95 1.27 -17.00 -4.65
CA PRO A 95 2.35 -17.22 -5.59
C PRO A 95 1.82 -17.79 -6.92
N GLU A 96 2.29 -17.27 -8.06
CA GLU A 96 1.92 -17.74 -9.40
C GLU A 96 3.18 -18.04 -10.24
N GLY A 97 3.91 -19.08 -9.82
CA GLY A 97 5.20 -19.44 -10.43
C GLY A 97 6.36 -18.62 -9.90
N SER A 98 7.47 -18.55 -10.62
CA SER A 98 8.67 -17.82 -10.21
C SER A 98 8.56 -16.34 -10.57
N GLY A 99 8.81 -15.46 -9.62
CA GLY A 99 8.83 -14.02 -9.82
C GLY A 99 7.46 -13.38 -10.09
N ARG A 100 6.36 -14.10 -9.77
CA ARG A 100 4.99 -13.61 -10.01
C ARG A 100 4.07 -13.99 -8.88
N CYS A 101 3.08 -13.14 -8.63
CA CYS A 101 2.00 -13.46 -7.72
C CYS A 101 0.66 -12.92 -8.22
N LYS A 102 -0.42 -13.58 -7.81
CA LYS A 102 -1.78 -13.09 -7.97
C LYS A 102 -2.21 -12.40 -6.70
N VAL A 103 -2.71 -11.19 -6.83
CA VAL A 103 -3.25 -10.41 -5.71
C VAL A 103 -4.76 -10.26 -5.90
N THR A 104 -5.50 -10.59 -4.86
CA THR A 104 -6.95 -10.41 -4.82
C THR A 104 -7.29 -9.40 -3.72
N LEU A 105 -8.06 -8.38 -4.07
CA LEU A 105 -8.63 -7.43 -3.10
C LEU A 105 -10.12 -7.66 -2.99
N ALA A 106 -10.59 -7.92 -1.78
CA ALA A 106 -11.99 -7.92 -1.40
C ALA A 106 -12.29 -6.71 -0.50
N MET A 107 -13.24 -5.88 -0.91
CA MET A 107 -13.74 -4.74 -0.15
C MET A 107 -15.12 -5.05 0.38
N HIS A 108 -15.29 -5.02 1.69
CA HIS A 108 -16.55 -5.28 2.36
C HIS A 108 -17.18 -3.94 2.77
N PRO A 109 -18.31 -3.54 2.16
CA PRO A 109 -19.02 -2.34 2.56
C PRO A 109 -19.75 -2.53 3.90
N GLU A 110 -19.87 -1.48 4.69
CA GLU A 110 -20.78 -1.46 5.83
C GLU A 110 -22.25 -1.51 5.39
N GLU A 111 -23.15 -1.92 6.31
CA GLU A 111 -24.59 -1.97 6.05
C GLU A 111 -25.18 -0.60 5.66
N ARG A 112 -24.56 0.49 6.10
CA ARG A 112 -24.97 1.86 5.75
C ARG A 112 -24.71 2.26 4.31
N TRP A 113 -24.08 1.40 3.51
CA TRP A 113 -23.69 1.65 2.12
C TRP A 113 -24.80 2.16 1.21
N GLN A 114 -26.05 1.78 1.49
CA GLN A 114 -27.23 2.19 0.68
C GLN A 114 -27.44 3.71 0.65
N ASN A 115 -27.00 4.42 1.65
CA ASN A 115 -27.23 5.85 1.84
C ASN A 115 -26.06 6.74 1.35
N PHE A 116 -25.01 6.14 0.79
CA PHE A 116 -23.83 6.89 0.39
C PHE A 116 -23.92 7.46 -1.03
N LEU A 117 -23.33 8.65 -1.18
CA LEU A 117 -23.28 9.36 -2.46
C LEU A 117 -22.48 8.55 -3.51
N PRO A 118 -22.77 8.73 -4.81
CA PRO A 118 -22.03 8.07 -5.89
C PRO A 118 -20.50 8.29 -5.84
N SER A 119 -20.05 9.39 -5.22
CA SER A 119 -18.62 9.67 -5.00
C SER A 119 -17.92 8.62 -4.12
N HIS A 120 -18.60 8.08 -3.12
CA HIS A 120 -18.06 7.05 -2.24
C HIS A 120 -17.83 5.70 -2.94
N ARG A 121 -18.64 5.42 -3.98
CA ARG A 121 -18.43 4.23 -4.82
C ARG A 121 -17.13 4.25 -5.60
N LYS A 122 -16.56 5.42 -5.86
CA LYS A 122 -15.27 5.54 -6.54
C LYS A 122 -14.12 5.06 -5.65
N PHE A 123 -14.25 5.23 -4.34
CA PHE A 123 -13.26 4.71 -3.38
C PHE A 123 -13.29 3.18 -3.32
N LEU A 124 -14.49 2.60 -3.34
CA LEU A 124 -14.70 1.15 -3.32
C LEU A 124 -14.55 0.55 -4.73
N ASN A 125 -13.40 0.73 -5.31
CA ASN A 125 -13.06 0.17 -6.62
C ASN A 125 -11.79 -0.69 -6.49
N PRO A 126 -11.92 -1.99 -6.19
CA PRO A 126 -10.78 -2.86 -6.00
C PRO A 126 -9.89 -2.95 -7.25
N ALA A 127 -10.46 -2.83 -8.46
CA ALA A 127 -9.66 -2.84 -9.68
C ALA A 127 -8.77 -1.60 -9.80
N ALA A 128 -9.24 -0.42 -9.37
CA ALA A 128 -8.43 0.79 -9.36
C ALA A 128 -7.30 0.71 -8.31
N CYS A 129 -7.57 0.14 -7.14
CA CYS A 129 -6.55 -0.10 -6.11
C CYS A 129 -5.48 -1.08 -6.60
N LEU A 130 -5.88 -2.17 -7.25
CA LEU A 130 -4.94 -3.14 -7.85
C LEU A 130 -4.10 -2.52 -8.98
N ALA A 131 -4.67 -1.63 -9.78
CA ALA A 131 -3.91 -0.90 -10.80
C ALA A 131 -2.86 0.04 -10.18
N GLY A 132 -3.20 0.70 -9.07
CA GLY A 132 -2.26 1.50 -8.29
C GLY A 132 -1.13 0.64 -7.70
N LEU A 133 -1.48 -0.47 -7.06
CA LEU A 133 -0.53 -1.43 -6.52
C LEU A 133 0.41 -1.99 -7.61
N LYS A 134 -0.13 -2.37 -8.77
CA LYS A 134 0.66 -2.89 -9.90
C LYS A 134 1.68 -1.86 -10.41
N ARG A 135 1.29 -0.60 -10.48
CA ARG A 135 2.21 0.49 -10.82
C ARG A 135 3.32 0.61 -9.78
N GLN A 136 2.98 0.51 -8.48
CA GLN A 136 3.93 0.59 -7.40
C GLN A 136 4.92 -0.59 -7.40
N THR A 137 4.45 -1.83 -7.66
CA THR A 137 5.34 -3.00 -7.78
C THR A 137 6.32 -2.86 -8.93
N SER A 138 5.92 -2.27 -10.06
CA SER A 138 6.83 -2.03 -11.19
C SER A 138 7.97 -1.08 -10.83
N LEU A 139 7.71 -0.07 -9.99
CA LEU A 139 8.75 0.84 -9.49
C LEU A 139 9.75 0.14 -8.56
N PHE A 140 9.29 -0.89 -7.84
CA PHE A 140 10.17 -1.70 -6.98
C PHE A 140 11.09 -2.62 -7.79
N ASP A 141 10.56 -3.22 -8.86
CA ASP A 141 11.28 -4.20 -9.69
C ASP A 141 12.33 -3.52 -10.59
N GLU A 142 12.03 -2.31 -11.07
CA GLU A 142 12.99 -1.51 -11.83
C GLU A 142 14.22 -1.09 -11.01
N GLY A 143 14.14 -1.21 -9.67
CA GLY A 143 15.24 -0.92 -8.74
C GLY A 143 15.75 0.52 -8.83
N ILE A 144 16.55 0.92 -7.85
CA ILE A 144 17.21 2.24 -7.81
C ILE A 144 18.16 2.46 -9.00
N SER A 145 18.56 1.40 -9.70
CA SER A 145 19.46 1.45 -10.86
C SER A 145 18.79 1.87 -12.17
N ALA A 146 17.47 1.88 -12.24
CA ALA A 146 16.72 2.21 -13.47
C ALA A 146 16.13 3.62 -13.48
N CYS A 147 16.56 4.50 -12.57
CA CYS A 147 16.19 5.90 -12.64
C CYS A 147 16.82 6.54 -13.87
N GLY A 148 16.08 6.52 -14.98
CA GLY A 148 16.42 7.31 -16.16
C GLY A 148 16.49 8.80 -15.82
N PRO A 149 17.17 9.61 -16.65
CA PRO A 149 17.24 11.05 -16.43
C PRO A 149 15.83 11.64 -16.45
N GLY A 150 15.35 12.12 -15.29
CA GLY A 150 14.04 12.75 -15.09
C GLY A 150 13.12 12.10 -14.06
N ALA A 151 13.48 10.96 -13.47
CA ALA A 151 12.72 10.41 -12.35
C ALA A 151 13.18 11.06 -11.04
N GLU A 152 12.33 11.85 -10.41
CA GLU A 152 12.56 12.32 -9.04
C GLU A 152 12.23 11.19 -8.07
N LEU A 153 13.26 10.52 -7.55
CA LEU A 153 13.14 9.66 -6.40
C LEU A 153 13.34 10.50 -5.14
N VAL A 154 12.29 10.64 -4.36
CA VAL A 154 12.37 11.35 -3.08
C VAL A 154 12.88 10.39 -2.01
N PHE A 155 14.17 10.49 -1.71
CA PHE A 155 14.77 9.81 -0.55
C PHE A 155 14.83 10.76 0.63
N GLN A 156 14.49 10.26 1.81
CA GLN A 156 14.88 10.92 3.05
C GLN A 156 16.28 10.43 3.41
N ILE A 157 17.27 11.31 3.26
CA ILE A 157 18.65 10.99 3.64
C ILE A 157 18.90 11.51 5.05
N ARG A 158 19.38 10.64 5.93
CA ARG A 158 19.74 10.95 7.30
C ARG A 158 21.19 10.57 7.57
N GLU A 159 21.94 11.49 8.17
CA GLU A 159 23.28 11.21 8.66
C GLU A 159 23.21 10.48 10.01
N THR A 160 23.98 9.40 10.13
CA THR A 160 24.09 8.61 11.36
C THR A 160 25.54 8.42 11.72
N PRO A 161 25.89 8.02 12.97
CA PRO A 161 27.27 7.73 13.36
C PRO A 161 27.95 6.67 12.48
N ASP A 162 27.16 5.77 11.85
CA ASP A 162 27.63 4.69 11.01
C ASP A 162 27.60 4.99 9.50
N GLY A 163 27.33 6.25 9.13
CA GLY A 163 27.25 6.72 7.74
C GLY A 163 25.88 7.27 7.34
N LEU A 164 25.64 7.39 6.03
CA LEU A 164 24.40 7.88 5.50
C LEU A 164 23.38 6.75 5.35
N LEU A 165 22.16 6.98 5.81
CA LEU A 165 21.01 6.14 5.57
C LEU A 165 20.03 6.86 4.65
N ALA A 166 19.62 6.20 3.57
CA ALA A 166 18.50 6.62 2.74
C ALA A 166 17.25 5.84 3.18
N THR A 167 16.13 6.52 3.35
CA THR A 167 14.83 5.89 3.57
C THR A 167 13.99 6.09 2.32
N TYR A 168 13.52 4.98 1.75
CA TYR A 168 12.62 4.96 0.62
C TYR A 168 11.52 3.95 0.90
N LEU A 169 10.26 4.37 0.81
CA LEU A 169 9.08 3.56 1.13
C LEU A 169 9.18 2.86 2.50
N GLY A 170 9.61 3.61 3.53
CA GLY A 170 9.76 3.07 4.89
C GLY A 170 10.97 2.16 5.10
N LYS A 171 11.68 1.75 4.05
CA LYS A 171 12.89 0.93 4.14
C LYS A 171 14.14 1.80 4.27
N GLN A 172 15.07 1.33 5.10
CA GLN A 172 16.36 1.99 5.30
C GLN A 172 17.45 1.29 4.48
N TYR A 173 18.18 2.08 3.71
CA TYR A 173 19.29 1.63 2.89
C TYR A 173 20.58 2.31 3.37
N LYS A 174 21.60 1.54 3.70
CA LYS A 174 22.91 2.08 4.00
C LYS A 174 23.58 2.51 2.69
N LEU A 175 23.84 3.81 2.56
CA LEU A 175 24.55 4.33 1.40
C LEU A 175 26.04 4.09 1.57
N THR A 176 26.64 3.35 0.66
CA THR A 176 28.09 3.25 0.52
C THR A 176 28.54 4.21 -0.60
N PRO A 177 29.66 4.94 -0.43
CA PRO A 177 30.21 5.72 -1.53
C PRO A 177 30.42 4.80 -2.74
N ALA A 178 30.01 5.25 -3.92
CA ALA A 178 30.37 4.56 -5.15
C ALA A 178 31.90 4.55 -5.23
N GLU A 179 32.50 3.37 -5.35
CA GLU A 179 33.92 3.30 -5.70
C GLU A 179 34.08 4.04 -7.04
N GLU A 180 34.95 5.05 -7.07
CA GLU A 180 35.30 5.71 -8.32
C GLU A 180 35.73 4.63 -9.29
N ALA A 181 34.96 4.45 -10.36
CA ALA A 181 35.34 3.56 -11.45
C ALA A 181 36.68 4.09 -11.95
N LYS A 182 37.75 3.38 -11.64
CA LYS A 182 39.08 3.68 -12.18
C LYS A 182 38.96 3.59 -13.69
N ALA A 183 39.08 4.74 -14.34
CA ALA A 183 39.19 4.87 -15.77
C ALA A 183 40.48 4.17 -16.28
#